data_a9aa8c8c67ede3b400f5d0bcf1de337f
#
_entry.id   a9aa8c8c67ede3b400f5d0bcf1de337f
#
_cell.length_a   1.000
_cell.length_b   1.000
_cell.length_c   1.000
_cell.angle_alpha   90.00
_cell.angle_beta   90.00
_cell.angle_gamma   90.00
#
_symmetry.space_group_name_H-M   'P 1'
#
loop_
_entity.id
_entity.type
_entity.pdbx_description
1 polymer ?
#
loop_
_entity_poly.entity_id
_entity_poly.type
_entity_poly.pdbx_seq_one_letter_code
_entity_poly.pdbx_strand_id
1 'polypeptide(L)'
;MKRIIKKVTKVLLYILITFIFVHCCVYRRMTYINKEELEWVTNRHEGEMMYFESEEGIKDTIEICNIRVDNSLNPFYFSYFNTGAMTHIAGGGIDFRFMRTTACEGSFGVVKLFNDESLYFFCDLLDRTSSFIPLYPIELKIRNTVLDDVLFFDEKFTKQIDYEEDCYRPDRPIKSYAWSKKYGLVQYTYQDGETFTRTDIGN
;
A
#
# COMPACT_ATOMS: atom_id res chain seq x y z
N MET A 1 11.27 41.77 42.26
CA MET A 1 10.55 41.91 40.99
C MET A 1 11.46 41.66 39.75
N LYS A 2 12.55 42.33 39.50
CA LYS A 2 13.46 42.15 38.33
C LYS A 2 13.97 40.70 38.12
N ARG A 3 14.26 39.94 39.20
CA ARG A 3 14.72 38.52 39.09
C ARG A 3 13.63 37.56 38.60
N ILE A 4 12.36 37.79 39.03
CA ILE A 4 11.23 36.96 38.60
C ILE A 4 10.95 37.21 37.12
N ILE A 5 10.92 38.47 36.69
CA ILE A 5 10.71 38.85 35.28
C ILE A 5 11.77 38.18 34.39
N LYS A 6 13.05 38.22 34.76
CA LYS A 6 14.11 37.54 33.98
C LYS A 6 13.91 36.02 33.87
N LYS A 7 13.42 35.36 34.94
CA LYS A 7 13.13 33.90 34.89
C LYS A 7 11.98 33.61 33.97
N VAL A 8 10.90 34.37 34.05
CA VAL A 8 9.72 34.22 33.18
C VAL A 8 10.06 34.43 31.70
N THR A 9 10.84 35.48 31.40
CA THR A 9 11.31 35.76 30.04
C THR A 9 12.16 34.62 29.46
N LYS A 10 13.05 34.01 30.27
CA LYS A 10 13.82 32.83 29.82
C LYS A 10 12.91 31.62 29.50
N VAL A 11 11.95 31.34 30.35
CA VAL A 11 11.02 30.21 30.14
C VAL A 11 10.22 30.42 28.87
N LEU A 12 9.69 31.63 28.65
CA LEU A 12 8.96 31.98 27.43
C LEU A 12 9.85 31.87 26.17
N LEU A 13 11.11 32.28 26.26
CA LEU A 13 12.05 32.14 25.17
C LEU A 13 12.33 30.65 24.84
N TYR A 14 12.51 29.78 25.84
CA TYR A 14 12.66 28.35 25.62
C TYR A 14 11.43 27.73 24.96
N ILE A 15 10.23 28.06 25.43
CA ILE A 15 8.96 27.61 24.83
C ILE A 15 8.89 28.06 23.34
N LEU A 16 9.20 29.31 23.06
CA LEU A 16 9.21 29.85 21.70
C LEU A 16 10.23 29.13 20.80
N ILE A 17 11.45 28.91 21.27
CA ILE A 17 12.49 28.17 20.54
C ILE A 17 12.05 26.74 20.27
N THR A 18 11.50 26.06 21.26
CA THR A 18 10.98 24.69 21.12
C THR A 18 9.83 24.64 20.11
N PHE A 19 8.91 25.61 20.18
CA PHE A 19 7.80 25.70 19.22
C PHE A 19 8.30 25.93 17.79
N ILE A 20 9.26 26.85 17.59
CA ILE A 20 9.88 27.09 16.29
C ILE A 20 10.61 25.84 15.79
N PHE A 21 11.36 25.17 16.65
CA PHE A 21 12.07 23.92 16.30
C PHE A 21 11.10 22.83 15.87
N VAL A 22 10.06 22.57 16.67
CA VAL A 22 9.03 21.58 16.32
C VAL A 22 8.36 21.95 15.01
N HIS A 23 7.95 23.20 14.85
CA HIS A 23 7.25 23.65 13.64
C HIS A 23 8.16 23.61 12.39
N CYS A 24 9.39 24.07 12.48
CA CYS A 24 10.28 24.11 11.32
C CYS A 24 10.95 22.77 11.01
N CYS A 25 11.26 21.95 12.01
CA CYS A 25 12.00 20.71 11.78
C CYS A 25 11.09 19.50 11.65
N VAL A 26 9.97 19.45 12.37
CA VAL A 26 9.05 18.31 12.33
C VAL A 26 8.04 18.45 11.22
N TYR A 27 7.34 19.58 11.12
CA TYR A 27 6.32 19.77 10.08
C TYR A 27 6.89 19.77 8.64
N ARG A 28 8.10 20.26 8.41
CA ARG A 28 8.74 20.21 7.08
C ARG A 28 9.11 18.79 6.62
N ARG A 29 9.14 17.83 7.53
CA ARG A 29 9.44 16.42 7.22
C ARG A 29 8.20 15.54 7.16
N MET A 30 7.02 16.12 7.33
CA MET A 30 5.77 15.37 7.22
C MET A 30 5.40 15.21 5.75
N THR A 31 5.15 13.99 5.38
CA THR A 31 4.70 13.61 4.06
C THR A 31 3.18 13.52 4.07
N TYR A 32 2.57 13.90 2.97
CA TYR A 32 1.13 13.87 2.79
C TYR A 32 0.79 13.26 1.43
N ILE A 33 -0.12 12.30 1.42
CA ILE A 33 -0.71 11.75 0.20
C ILE A 33 -2.02 12.49 -0.08
N ASN A 34 -2.18 13.05 -1.26
CA ASN A 34 -3.41 13.72 -1.65
C ASN A 34 -4.55 12.73 -1.93
N LYS A 35 -5.77 13.23 -2.11
CA LYS A 35 -6.95 12.39 -2.31
C LYS A 35 -6.84 11.51 -3.56
N GLU A 36 -6.33 12.05 -4.66
CA GLU A 36 -6.17 11.32 -5.91
C GLU A 36 -5.14 10.19 -5.82
N GLU A 37 -4.03 10.45 -5.10
CA GLU A 37 -3.02 9.45 -4.79
C GLU A 37 -3.56 8.33 -3.88
N LEU A 38 -4.43 8.67 -2.91
CA LEU A 38 -5.08 7.70 -2.03
C LEU A 38 -6.11 6.81 -2.73
N GLU A 39 -6.62 7.20 -3.89
CA GLU A 39 -7.59 6.40 -4.66
C GLU A 39 -7.07 5.00 -5.01
N TRP A 40 -5.75 4.77 -5.00
CA TRP A 40 -5.18 3.43 -5.14
C TRP A 40 -5.70 2.42 -4.10
N VAL A 41 -6.12 2.92 -2.94
CA VAL A 41 -6.65 2.10 -1.85
C VAL A 41 -8.11 2.46 -1.51
N THR A 42 -8.49 3.73 -1.57
CA THR A 42 -9.82 4.19 -1.12
C THR A 42 -10.94 4.01 -2.15
N ASN A 43 -10.62 3.62 -3.39
CA ASN A 43 -11.61 3.20 -4.38
C ASN A 43 -12.23 1.83 -4.07
N ARG A 44 -11.74 1.16 -3.03
CA ARG A 44 -12.21 -0.15 -2.56
C ARG A 44 -12.94 0.00 -1.24
N HIS A 45 -13.67 -1.03 -0.85
CA HIS A 45 -14.35 -1.10 0.45
C HIS A 45 -14.21 -2.48 1.09
N GLU A 46 -14.23 -2.52 2.40
CA GLU A 46 -14.19 -3.76 3.16
C GLU A 46 -15.42 -4.62 2.84
N GLY A 47 -15.20 -5.92 2.71
CA GLY A 47 -16.21 -6.88 2.28
C GLY A 47 -16.46 -6.91 0.76
N GLU A 48 -15.72 -6.14 -0.03
CA GLU A 48 -15.80 -6.22 -1.49
C GLU A 48 -15.29 -7.55 -1.99
N MET A 49 -16.06 -8.18 -2.87
CA MET A 49 -15.71 -9.45 -3.51
C MET A 49 -15.21 -9.22 -4.93
N MET A 50 -14.05 -9.73 -5.24
CA MET A 50 -13.45 -9.72 -6.57
C MET A 50 -13.52 -11.13 -7.18
N TYR A 51 -14.15 -11.28 -8.33
CA TYR A 51 -14.36 -12.57 -8.98
C TYR A 51 -13.40 -12.77 -10.14
N PHE A 52 -12.74 -13.91 -10.17
CA PHE A 52 -11.75 -14.28 -11.18
C PHE A 52 -12.14 -15.58 -11.87
N GLU A 53 -11.68 -15.74 -13.10
CA GLU A 53 -11.82 -16.95 -13.88
C GLU A 53 -10.56 -17.17 -14.72
N SER A 54 -10.07 -18.41 -14.73
CA SER A 54 -8.95 -18.80 -15.56
C SER A 54 -9.40 -19.13 -17.00
N GLU A 55 -8.43 -19.27 -17.91
CA GLU A 55 -8.71 -19.75 -19.28
C GLU A 55 -9.32 -21.14 -19.31
N GLU A 56 -9.07 -21.96 -18.30
CA GLU A 56 -9.67 -23.29 -18.12
C GLU A 56 -11.06 -23.27 -17.48
N GLY A 57 -11.59 -22.09 -17.16
CA GLY A 57 -12.91 -21.92 -16.52
C GLY A 57 -12.91 -22.15 -15.00
N ILE A 58 -11.73 -22.24 -14.38
CA ILE A 58 -11.61 -22.34 -12.92
C ILE A 58 -11.93 -20.98 -12.32
N LYS A 59 -12.81 -20.96 -11.32
CA LYS A 59 -13.24 -19.74 -10.63
C LYS A 59 -12.50 -19.56 -9.33
N ASP A 60 -12.15 -18.30 -9.04
CA ASP A 60 -11.59 -17.89 -7.77
C ASP A 60 -12.25 -16.61 -7.28
N THR A 61 -12.23 -16.39 -5.97
CA THR A 61 -12.85 -15.22 -5.35
C THR A 61 -11.93 -14.67 -4.27
N ILE A 62 -11.73 -13.36 -4.27
CA ILE A 62 -10.90 -12.64 -3.32
C ILE A 62 -11.78 -11.64 -2.59
N GLU A 63 -11.70 -11.59 -1.27
CA GLU A 63 -12.41 -10.65 -0.40
C GLU A 63 -11.45 -9.60 0.13
N ILE A 64 -11.83 -8.32 0.09
CA ILE A 64 -11.12 -7.25 0.78
C ILE A 64 -11.49 -7.27 2.25
N CYS A 65 -10.51 -7.54 3.12
CA CYS A 65 -10.72 -7.73 4.54
C CYS A 65 -10.60 -6.43 5.33
N ASN A 66 -9.67 -5.56 4.94
CA ASN A 66 -9.36 -4.36 5.70
C ASN A 66 -8.75 -3.28 4.80
N ILE A 67 -9.07 -2.02 5.08
CA ILE A 67 -8.48 -0.86 4.40
C ILE A 67 -7.93 0.09 5.46
N ARG A 68 -6.64 0.40 5.36
CA ARG A 68 -5.95 1.30 6.29
C ARG A 68 -5.42 2.51 5.57
N VAL A 69 -5.64 3.69 6.15
CA VAL A 69 -5.06 4.94 5.66
C VAL A 69 -4.36 5.64 6.80
N ASP A 70 -3.08 5.91 6.61
CA ASP A 70 -2.27 6.70 7.53
C ASP A 70 -1.78 7.96 6.81
N ASN A 71 -2.53 9.01 6.96
CA ASN A 71 -2.29 10.30 6.32
C ASN A 71 -2.41 11.46 7.31
N SER A 72 -2.11 11.18 8.59
CA SER A 72 -2.21 12.15 9.67
C SER A 72 -1.04 13.12 9.66
N LEU A 73 -1.33 14.42 9.65
CA LEU A 73 -0.34 15.47 9.85
C LEU A 73 -0.02 15.71 11.34
N ASN A 74 -0.31 14.76 12.23
CA ASN A 74 0.02 14.87 13.64
C ASN A 74 1.49 14.53 13.89
N PRO A 75 2.36 15.49 14.27
CA PRO A 75 3.78 15.26 14.48
C PRO A 75 4.10 14.32 15.66
N PHE A 76 3.12 14.04 16.51
CA PHE A 76 3.25 13.13 17.65
C PHE A 76 2.66 11.75 17.37
N TYR A 77 2.14 11.53 16.18
CA TYR A 77 1.61 10.24 15.77
C TYR A 77 2.72 9.39 15.16
N PHE A 78 3.09 8.34 15.87
CA PHE A 78 4.04 7.34 15.36
C PHE A 78 3.25 6.31 14.57
N SER A 79 3.30 6.45 13.26
CA SER A 79 2.64 5.55 12.34
C SER A 79 3.21 4.13 12.37
N TYR A 80 2.38 3.14 12.03
CA TYR A 80 2.79 1.75 11.81
C TYR A 80 3.93 1.62 10.77
N PHE A 81 3.98 2.54 9.80
CA PHE A 81 5.05 2.60 8.77
C PHE A 81 6.31 3.34 9.24
N ASN A 82 6.40 3.69 10.51
CA ASN A 82 7.53 4.49 11.01
C ASN A 82 8.79 3.63 11.16
N THR A 83 9.80 3.88 10.35
CA THR A 83 11.09 3.20 10.34
C THR A 83 12.05 3.66 11.45
N GLY A 84 11.54 4.22 12.54
CA GLY A 84 12.37 4.61 13.71
C GLY A 84 13.12 5.94 13.58
N ALA A 85 13.06 6.60 12.44
CA ALA A 85 13.54 7.97 12.26
C ALA A 85 12.37 8.94 12.42
N MET A 86 12.59 10.16 12.89
CA MET A 86 11.57 11.22 13.07
C MET A 86 10.91 11.68 11.75
N THR A 87 10.60 10.74 10.85
CA THR A 87 10.08 11.00 9.53
C THR A 87 8.73 10.34 9.39
N HIS A 88 7.72 11.15 9.15
CA HIS A 88 6.37 10.67 8.89
C HIS A 88 6.30 10.16 7.46
N ILE A 89 5.84 8.92 7.31
CA ILE A 89 5.51 8.30 6.04
C ILE A 89 4.00 8.30 5.93
N ALA A 90 3.47 8.90 4.88
CA ALA A 90 2.05 8.79 4.58
C ALA A 90 1.80 7.58 3.70
N GLY A 91 0.72 6.86 3.94
CA GLY A 91 0.42 5.66 3.17
C GLY A 91 -1.02 5.17 3.32
N GLY A 92 -1.35 4.20 2.51
CA GLY A 92 -2.58 3.43 2.62
C GLY A 92 -2.33 1.98 2.21
N GLY A 93 -3.12 1.07 2.75
CA GLY A 93 -3.01 -0.35 2.44
C GLY A 93 -4.36 -1.05 2.46
N ILE A 94 -4.45 -2.11 1.69
CA ILE A 94 -5.58 -3.01 1.57
C ILE A 94 -5.08 -4.40 1.92
N ASP A 95 -5.75 -5.09 2.84
CA ASP A 95 -5.54 -6.50 3.10
C ASP A 95 -6.68 -7.29 2.45
N PHE A 96 -6.36 -8.40 1.80
CA PHE A 96 -7.33 -9.25 1.13
C PHE A 96 -7.01 -10.72 1.32
N ARG A 97 -8.02 -11.59 1.14
CA ARG A 97 -7.87 -13.03 1.26
C ARG A 97 -8.48 -13.77 0.10
N PHE A 98 -7.91 -14.90 -0.24
CA PHE A 98 -8.47 -15.84 -1.20
C PHE A 98 -9.49 -16.73 -0.51
N MET A 99 -10.74 -16.74 -1.02
CA MET A 99 -11.82 -17.54 -0.44
C MET A 99 -11.64 -19.05 -0.65
N ARG A 100 -10.84 -19.44 -1.65
CA ARG A 100 -10.52 -20.83 -1.95
C ARG A 100 -9.61 -21.48 -0.90
N THR A 101 -8.82 -20.67 -0.20
CA THR A 101 -7.87 -21.14 0.81
C THR A 101 -8.09 -20.36 2.10
N THR A 102 -8.10 -21.06 3.23
CA THR A 102 -8.35 -20.44 4.55
C THR A 102 -7.17 -19.64 5.09
N ALA A 103 -5.99 -19.72 4.47
CA ALA A 103 -4.74 -19.21 5.01
C ALA A 103 -4.00 -18.21 4.10
N CYS A 104 -4.49 -17.95 2.89
CA CYS A 104 -3.77 -17.08 1.97
C CYS A 104 -4.29 -15.66 2.06
N GLU A 105 -3.47 -14.81 2.63
CA GLU A 105 -3.68 -13.38 2.67
C GLU A 105 -2.78 -12.70 1.64
N GLY A 106 -3.22 -11.58 1.15
CA GLY A 106 -2.45 -10.67 0.33
C GLY A 106 -2.61 -9.26 0.85
N SER A 107 -1.69 -8.40 0.46
CA SER A 107 -1.80 -6.98 0.76
C SER A 107 -1.34 -6.15 -0.42
N PHE A 108 -1.94 -5.00 -0.59
CA PHE A 108 -1.51 -3.96 -1.53
C PHE A 108 -1.41 -2.65 -0.79
N GLY A 109 -0.42 -1.83 -1.10
CA GLY A 109 -0.33 -0.52 -0.51
C GLY A 109 0.44 0.49 -1.32
N VAL A 110 0.21 1.74 -0.95
CA VAL A 110 0.85 2.93 -1.49
C VAL A 110 1.46 3.74 -0.37
N VAL A 111 2.68 4.21 -0.58
CA VAL A 111 3.41 5.06 0.38
C VAL A 111 4.06 6.23 -0.34
N LYS A 112 4.17 7.33 0.39
CA LYS A 112 4.95 8.50 -0.02
C LYS A 112 6.04 8.73 1.00
N LEU A 113 7.29 8.74 0.53
CA LEU A 113 8.48 8.85 1.39
C LEU A 113 9.02 10.27 1.39
N PHE A 114 9.29 10.84 2.57
CA PHE A 114 10.17 12.00 2.81
C PHE A 114 10.00 13.23 1.90
N ASN A 115 8.81 13.77 1.71
CA ASN A 115 8.58 14.87 0.76
C ASN A 115 8.98 14.52 -0.70
N ASP A 116 9.10 13.25 -1.01
CA ASP A 116 9.23 12.78 -2.38
C ASP A 116 7.90 13.05 -3.11
N GLU A 117 7.98 13.45 -4.35
CA GLU A 117 6.78 13.56 -5.20
C GLU A 117 6.33 12.20 -5.71
N SER A 118 7.22 11.21 -5.67
CA SER A 118 6.96 9.86 -6.16
C SER A 118 6.12 9.04 -5.19
N LEU A 119 5.22 8.25 -5.73
CA LEU A 119 4.54 7.18 -5.01
C LEU A 119 5.33 5.89 -5.10
N TYR A 120 5.38 5.18 -4.00
CA TYR A 120 5.94 3.85 -3.91
C TYR A 120 4.83 2.86 -3.63
N PHE A 121 4.88 1.73 -4.29
CA PHE A 121 3.88 0.69 -4.17
C PHE A 121 4.50 -0.58 -3.62
N PHE A 122 3.71 -1.34 -2.89
CA PHE A 122 4.04 -2.70 -2.52
C PHE A 122 2.80 -3.59 -2.73
N CYS A 123 3.04 -4.85 -3.01
CA CYS A 123 1.97 -5.82 -3.06
C CYS A 123 2.53 -7.19 -2.68
N ASP A 124 1.88 -7.80 -1.72
CA ASP A 124 2.11 -9.17 -1.33
C ASP A 124 0.96 -10.01 -1.85
N LEU A 125 1.27 -11.06 -2.56
CA LEU A 125 0.29 -11.96 -3.13
C LEU A 125 0.77 -13.39 -3.02
N LEU A 126 0.11 -14.17 -2.17
CA LEU A 126 0.45 -15.56 -1.88
C LEU A 126 1.93 -15.69 -1.47
N ASP A 127 2.74 -16.34 -2.29
CA ASP A 127 4.17 -16.58 -2.04
C ASP A 127 5.11 -15.46 -2.52
N ARG A 128 4.57 -14.35 -2.99
CA ARG A 128 5.35 -13.22 -3.53
C ARG A 128 5.15 -11.94 -2.75
N THR A 129 6.26 -11.27 -2.46
CA THR A 129 6.28 -9.93 -1.88
C THR A 129 7.06 -8.97 -2.76
N SER A 130 6.62 -7.73 -2.85
CA SER A 130 7.39 -6.63 -3.42
C SER A 130 7.89 -5.70 -2.31
N SER A 131 9.10 -5.20 -2.49
CA SER A 131 9.54 -4.04 -1.70
C SER A 131 8.80 -2.78 -2.16
N PHE A 132 8.89 -1.69 -1.40
CA PHE A 132 8.43 -0.37 -1.85
C PHE A 132 9.18 0.06 -3.11
N ILE A 133 8.48 0.06 -4.24
CA ILE A 133 9.05 0.37 -5.55
C ILE A 133 8.28 1.51 -6.22
N PRO A 134 8.96 2.44 -6.88
CA PRO A 134 8.31 3.43 -7.73
C PRO A 134 7.84 2.73 -9.02
N LEU A 135 6.55 2.47 -9.13
CA LEU A 135 5.92 1.94 -10.33
C LEU A 135 5.10 3.02 -11.02
N TYR A 136 5.05 2.93 -12.34
CA TYR A 136 4.21 3.79 -13.17
C TYR A 136 3.09 2.96 -13.79
N PRO A 137 1.87 3.50 -13.87
CA PRO A 137 0.77 2.84 -14.54
C PRO A 137 1.08 2.52 -16.00
N ILE A 138 0.62 1.35 -16.42
CA ILE A 138 0.68 0.91 -17.80
C ILE A 138 -0.72 0.61 -18.34
N GLU A 139 -0.85 0.54 -19.64
CA GLU A 139 -2.05 0.02 -20.28
C GLU A 139 -2.07 -1.52 -20.23
N LEU A 140 -3.19 -2.08 -19.81
CA LEU A 140 -3.43 -3.52 -19.81
C LEU A 140 -4.81 -3.82 -20.38
N LYS A 141 -4.89 -4.72 -21.35
CA LYS A 141 -6.17 -5.18 -21.89
C LYS A 141 -6.69 -6.32 -21.02
N ILE A 142 -7.83 -6.10 -20.39
CA ILE A 142 -8.57 -7.11 -19.63
C ILE A 142 -9.86 -7.40 -20.38
N ARG A 143 -9.97 -8.61 -20.95
CA ARG A 143 -11.10 -9.00 -21.81
C ARG A 143 -11.32 -7.98 -22.96
N ASN A 144 -12.42 -7.25 -22.96
CA ASN A 144 -12.77 -6.26 -23.98
C ASN A 144 -12.46 -4.81 -23.56
N THR A 145 -11.91 -4.61 -22.37
CA THR A 145 -11.64 -3.28 -21.80
C THR A 145 -10.12 -3.05 -21.72
N VAL A 146 -9.69 -1.86 -22.13
CA VAL A 146 -8.33 -1.39 -21.92
C VAL A 146 -8.33 -0.54 -20.64
N LEU A 147 -7.49 -0.91 -19.69
CA LEU A 147 -7.24 -0.16 -18.45
C LEU A 147 -5.90 0.56 -18.61
N ASP A 148 -5.85 1.83 -18.28
CA ASP A 148 -4.67 2.71 -18.39
C ASP A 148 -4.05 3.05 -17.01
N ASP A 149 -4.61 2.46 -15.97
CA ASP A 149 -4.27 2.73 -14.57
C ASP A 149 -3.68 1.51 -13.85
N VAL A 150 -2.98 0.62 -14.56
CA VAL A 150 -2.55 -0.67 -14.02
C VAL A 150 -1.09 -0.68 -13.60
N LEU A 151 -0.82 -1.10 -12.37
CA LEU A 151 0.52 -1.45 -11.89
C LEU A 151 0.75 -2.93 -12.15
N PHE A 152 1.89 -3.27 -12.73
CA PHE A 152 2.25 -4.65 -13.04
C PHE A 152 3.45 -5.09 -12.20
N PHE A 153 3.28 -6.20 -11.50
CA PHE A 153 4.28 -6.80 -10.63
C PHE A 153 4.69 -8.15 -11.19
N ASP A 154 5.93 -8.26 -11.63
CA ASP A 154 6.54 -9.49 -12.14
C ASP A 154 7.74 -9.92 -11.29
N GLU A 155 8.44 -10.94 -11.71
CA GLU A 155 9.64 -11.46 -11.03
C GLU A 155 10.78 -10.43 -10.90
N LYS A 156 10.77 -9.38 -11.72
CA LYS A 156 11.74 -8.29 -11.63
C LYS A 156 11.50 -7.40 -10.41
N PHE A 157 10.25 -7.24 -10.02
CA PHE A 157 9.83 -6.36 -8.94
C PHE A 157 9.44 -7.11 -7.66
N THR A 158 9.31 -8.42 -7.72
CA THR A 158 8.86 -9.25 -6.61
C THR A 158 9.91 -10.28 -6.23
N LYS A 159 9.88 -10.70 -4.96
CA LYS A 159 10.69 -11.80 -4.43
C LYS A 159 9.75 -12.88 -3.91
N GLN A 160 10.21 -14.13 -4.00
CA GLN A 160 9.52 -15.23 -3.32
C GLN A 160 9.70 -15.06 -1.81
N ILE A 161 8.64 -15.29 -1.05
CA ILE A 161 8.67 -15.27 0.41
C ILE A 161 9.23 -16.62 0.85
N ASP A 162 10.32 -16.59 1.64
CA ASP A 162 10.80 -17.78 2.33
C ASP A 162 9.94 -17.95 3.60
N TYR A 163 8.94 -18.81 3.50
CA TYR A 163 8.13 -19.20 4.66
C TYR A 163 8.96 -20.06 5.61
N GLU A 164 8.89 -19.78 6.90
CA GLU A 164 9.34 -20.72 7.93
C GLU A 164 8.57 -22.04 7.81
N GLU A 165 9.15 -23.16 8.27
CA GLU A 165 8.65 -24.52 8.02
C GLU A 165 7.16 -24.74 8.40
N ASP A 166 6.62 -23.92 9.31
CA ASP A 166 5.23 -24.04 9.80
C ASP A 166 4.21 -23.18 9.03
N CYS A 167 4.65 -22.41 8.00
CA CYS A 167 3.76 -21.57 7.22
C CYS A 167 3.30 -22.26 5.94
N TYR A 168 2.04 -22.00 5.57
CA TYR A 168 1.46 -22.54 4.33
C TYR A 168 2.24 -22.05 3.11
N ARG A 169 2.80 -23.00 2.34
CA ARG A 169 3.31 -22.73 0.99
C ARG A 169 2.19 -23.03 0.00
N PRO A 170 1.83 -22.10 -0.88
CA PRO A 170 0.91 -22.41 -1.95
C PRO A 170 1.54 -23.47 -2.88
N ASP A 171 0.78 -24.48 -3.25
CA ASP A 171 1.23 -25.55 -4.17
C ASP A 171 1.62 -24.98 -5.56
N ARG A 172 1.15 -23.77 -5.86
CA ARG A 172 1.34 -23.09 -7.15
C ARG A 172 1.88 -21.67 -6.91
N PRO A 173 3.18 -21.44 -7.12
CA PRO A 173 3.78 -20.13 -6.93
C PRO A 173 3.29 -19.12 -7.98
N ILE A 174 3.14 -17.87 -7.57
CA ILE A 174 2.76 -16.76 -8.42
C ILE A 174 3.95 -16.32 -9.29
N LYS A 175 3.70 -15.99 -10.55
CA LYS A 175 4.66 -15.43 -11.49
C LYS A 175 4.52 -13.91 -11.58
N SER A 176 3.28 -13.42 -11.75
CA SER A 176 3.01 -12.00 -11.91
C SER A 176 1.58 -11.66 -11.52
N TYR A 177 1.32 -10.39 -11.24
CA TYR A 177 -0.02 -9.88 -10.96
C TYR A 177 -0.14 -8.41 -11.35
N ALA A 178 -1.38 -7.97 -11.56
CA ALA A 178 -1.72 -6.64 -12.02
C ALA A 178 -2.78 -6.00 -11.11
N TRP A 179 -2.51 -4.76 -10.68
CA TRP A 179 -3.40 -3.98 -9.82
C TRP A 179 -3.83 -2.69 -10.50
N SER A 180 -5.12 -2.49 -10.71
CA SER A 180 -5.71 -1.25 -11.24
C SER A 180 -6.11 -0.33 -10.11
N LYS A 181 -5.88 0.97 -10.26
CA LYS A 181 -6.34 2.01 -9.35
C LYS A 181 -7.85 1.98 -9.16
N LYS A 182 -8.58 1.75 -10.24
CA LYS A 182 -10.05 1.73 -10.26
C LYS A 182 -10.63 0.41 -9.78
N TYR A 183 -10.02 -0.72 -10.14
CA TYR A 183 -10.63 -2.04 -9.96
C TYR A 183 -9.94 -2.93 -8.91
N GLY A 184 -8.78 -2.53 -8.37
CA GLY A 184 -7.98 -3.37 -7.49
C GLY A 184 -7.23 -4.47 -8.24
N LEU A 185 -7.10 -5.66 -7.67
CA LEU A 185 -6.47 -6.78 -8.38
C LEU A 185 -7.31 -7.16 -9.60
N VAL A 186 -6.69 -7.15 -10.78
CA VAL A 186 -7.39 -7.41 -12.06
C VAL A 186 -6.93 -8.68 -12.75
N GLN A 187 -5.71 -9.12 -12.48
CA GLN A 187 -5.14 -10.33 -13.06
C GLN A 187 -4.02 -10.88 -12.17
N TYR A 188 -3.86 -12.19 -12.13
CA TYR A 188 -2.68 -12.84 -11.60
C TYR A 188 -2.38 -14.13 -12.37
N THR A 189 -1.10 -14.46 -12.51
CA THR A 189 -0.60 -15.60 -13.28
C THR A 189 0.28 -16.46 -12.40
N TYR A 190 0.06 -17.75 -12.42
CA TYR A 190 0.93 -18.74 -11.79
C TYR A 190 2.15 -19.06 -12.64
N GLN A 191 3.19 -19.68 -12.07
CA GLN A 191 4.41 -20.03 -12.79
C GLN A 191 4.18 -21.08 -13.89
N ASP A 192 3.18 -21.93 -13.76
CA ASP A 192 2.77 -22.89 -14.79
C ASP A 192 2.08 -22.24 -16.00
N GLY A 193 1.82 -20.93 -15.93
CA GLY A 193 1.24 -20.13 -17.00
C GLY A 193 -0.26 -19.93 -16.90
N GLU A 194 -0.97 -20.60 -15.98
CA GLU A 194 -2.40 -20.36 -15.80
C GLU A 194 -2.66 -18.95 -15.27
N THR A 195 -3.52 -18.21 -15.98
CA THR A 195 -3.84 -16.82 -15.68
C THR A 195 -5.29 -16.68 -15.25
N PHE A 196 -5.48 -16.07 -14.11
CA PHE A 196 -6.79 -15.70 -13.58
C PHE A 196 -7.07 -14.23 -13.89
N THR A 197 -8.17 -13.99 -14.55
CA THR A 197 -8.59 -12.65 -14.97
C THR A 197 -9.93 -12.28 -14.34
N ARG A 198 -10.05 -11.05 -13.88
CA ARG A 198 -11.25 -10.54 -13.24
C ARG A 198 -12.47 -10.57 -14.19
N THR A 199 -13.63 -11.03 -13.69
CA THR A 199 -14.81 -11.32 -14.54
C THR A 199 -15.80 -10.18 -14.62
N ASP A 200 -15.82 -9.27 -13.66
CA ASP A 200 -16.75 -8.14 -13.53
C ASP A 200 -16.26 -6.86 -14.23
N ILE A 201 -15.15 -6.95 -14.98
CA ILE A 201 -14.61 -5.84 -15.79
C ILE A 201 -14.99 -6.07 -17.25
N GLY A 202 -15.64 -5.05 -17.86
CA GLY A 202 -15.91 -5.05 -19.30
C GLY A 202 -17.16 -5.83 -19.72
N ASN A 203 -18.08 -6.09 -18.81
CA ASN A 203 -19.43 -6.60 -19.09
C ASN A 203 -20.41 -5.46 -19.29
#